data_f674ccf98d8d387a92f31aac894e743b
#
_entry.id   f674ccf98d8d387a92f31aac894e743b
#
_cell.length_a   1.000
_cell.length_b   1.000
_cell.length_c   1.000
_cell.angle_alpha   90.00
_cell.angle_beta   90.00
_cell.angle_gamma   90.00
#
_symmetry.space_group_name_H-M   'P 1'
#
loop_
_entity.id
_entity.type
_entity.pdbx_description
1 polymer ?
#
loop_
_entity_poly.entity_id
_entity_poly.type
_entity_poly.pdbx_seq_one_letter_code
_entity_poly.pdbx_strand_id
1 'polypeptide(L)'
;AAPSHNFELVIQDAKSDANTQFNQIQDFITQGVDAIVMCPVNSSGLENAVALAVEADIPVFTMDVRTEGEIVNHVGIDNYAGGQLAADYAAELLGEAGECAIISYDEVSSCADRTAGFLDRIAEKYPNMSVVDNQNCSGNAEKAANIMQDMILKNPDLKLVFAVGDPFALGALQSITAAQEDILVLGFDGSAEAVAEIKADGLFKATVWDNPTMLGELCLENIAAYFAGEEVPELYEYPPRMIDITNADESSN
;
A
#
# COMPACT_ATOMS: atom_id res chain seq x y z
N ALA A 1 -13.52 -10.91 13.39
CA ALA A 1 -13.96 -11.88 12.35
C ALA A 1 -13.57 -13.34 12.68
N ALA A 2 -12.31 -13.66 13.00
CA ALA A 2 -11.89 -15.06 13.24
C ALA A 2 -12.77 -15.85 14.23
N PRO A 3 -13.14 -15.32 15.41
CA PRO A 3 -14.02 -16.03 16.34
C PRO A 3 -15.44 -16.26 15.81
N SER A 4 -15.94 -15.39 14.93
CA SER A 4 -17.29 -15.54 14.35
C SER A 4 -17.38 -16.67 13.34
N HIS A 5 -16.24 -17.11 12.76
CA HIS A 5 -16.14 -18.23 11.82
C HIS A 5 -15.54 -19.50 12.42
N ASN A 6 -15.30 -19.53 13.75
CA ASN A 6 -14.61 -20.63 14.46
C ASN A 6 -13.21 -20.95 13.92
N PHE A 7 -12.48 -19.94 13.44
CA PHE A 7 -11.09 -20.09 13.00
C PHE A 7 -10.12 -19.91 14.17
N GLU A 8 -9.10 -20.76 14.19
CA GLU A 8 -7.90 -20.57 14.99
C GLU A 8 -6.82 -19.97 14.08
N LEU A 9 -6.25 -18.84 14.47
CA LEU A 9 -5.23 -18.15 13.69
C LEU A 9 -3.84 -18.38 14.27
N VAL A 10 -2.93 -18.85 13.43
CA VAL A 10 -1.49 -18.90 13.72
C VAL A 10 -0.84 -17.79 12.89
N ILE A 11 -0.34 -16.74 13.55
CA ILE A 11 0.20 -15.55 12.88
C ILE A 11 1.72 -15.54 13.01
N GLN A 12 2.41 -15.29 11.89
CA GLN A 12 3.85 -15.11 11.84
C GLN A 12 4.19 -13.83 11.05
N ASP A 13 5.24 -13.13 11.52
CA ASP A 13 5.77 -11.94 10.86
C ASP A 13 7.09 -12.30 10.16
N ALA A 14 7.15 -12.08 8.86
CA ALA A 14 8.34 -12.32 8.04
C ALA A 14 9.36 -11.18 8.10
N LYS A 15 9.03 -10.03 8.70
CA LYS A 15 9.90 -8.86 8.84
C LYS A 15 10.50 -8.39 7.52
N SER A 16 9.66 -8.38 6.48
CA SER A 16 10.02 -8.00 5.11
C SER A 16 11.14 -8.86 4.48
N ASP A 17 11.33 -10.10 4.97
CA ASP A 17 12.31 -11.04 4.43
C ASP A 17 11.62 -12.21 3.73
N ALA A 18 11.85 -12.35 2.40
CA ALA A 18 11.21 -13.37 1.58
C ALA A 18 11.62 -14.80 1.95
N ASN A 19 12.87 -15.02 2.38
CA ASN A 19 13.31 -16.35 2.81
C ASN A 19 12.64 -16.75 4.12
N THR A 20 12.49 -15.79 5.04
CA THR A 20 11.75 -16.01 6.30
C THR A 20 10.30 -16.35 5.98
N GLN A 21 9.63 -15.61 5.10
CA GLN A 21 8.25 -15.90 4.72
C GLN A 21 8.11 -17.27 4.03
N PHE A 22 9.03 -17.62 3.14
CA PHE A 22 9.08 -18.95 2.52
C PHE A 22 9.15 -20.08 3.56
N ASN A 23 10.06 -19.97 4.55
CA ASN A 23 10.20 -20.95 5.62
C ASN A 23 8.95 -21.03 6.50
N GLN A 24 8.31 -19.91 6.81
CA GLN A 24 7.05 -19.86 7.57
C GLN A 24 5.91 -20.59 6.83
N ILE A 25 5.82 -20.44 5.51
CA ILE A 25 4.84 -21.19 4.70
C ILE A 25 5.13 -22.69 4.76
N GLN A 26 6.38 -23.12 4.65
CA GLN A 26 6.75 -24.55 4.82
C GLN A 26 6.41 -25.08 6.22
N ASP A 27 6.59 -24.26 7.24
CA ASP A 27 6.21 -24.63 8.62
C ASP A 27 4.69 -24.80 8.73
N PHE A 28 3.88 -23.93 8.13
CA PHE A 28 2.43 -24.08 8.08
C PHE A 28 1.99 -25.34 7.34
N ILE A 29 2.62 -25.65 6.20
CA ILE A 29 2.38 -26.90 5.46
C ILE A 29 2.68 -28.11 6.35
N THR A 30 3.81 -28.09 7.07
CA THR A 30 4.21 -29.17 7.97
C THR A 30 3.25 -29.33 9.16
N GLN A 31 2.68 -28.24 9.66
CA GLN A 31 1.67 -28.24 10.71
C GLN A 31 0.31 -28.75 10.23
N GLY A 32 0.08 -28.80 8.90
CA GLY A 32 -1.17 -29.23 8.31
C GLY A 32 -2.31 -28.25 8.58
N VAL A 33 -2.06 -26.95 8.38
CA VAL A 33 -3.11 -25.94 8.47
C VAL A 33 -4.15 -26.12 7.36
N ASP A 34 -5.39 -25.71 7.60
CA ASP A 34 -6.48 -25.88 6.63
C ASP A 34 -6.41 -24.86 5.47
N ALA A 35 -5.84 -23.68 5.70
CA ALA A 35 -5.62 -22.64 4.70
C ALA A 35 -4.43 -21.76 5.07
N ILE A 36 -3.81 -21.13 4.08
CA ILE A 36 -2.77 -20.13 4.26
C ILE A 36 -3.27 -18.78 3.72
N VAL A 37 -3.20 -17.74 4.57
CA VAL A 37 -3.38 -16.35 4.17
C VAL A 37 -2.06 -15.65 4.26
N MET A 38 -1.66 -14.92 3.23
CA MET A 38 -0.43 -14.13 3.29
C MET A 38 -0.61 -12.72 2.71
N CYS A 39 0.13 -11.78 3.28
CA CYS A 39 0.52 -10.54 2.64
C CYS A 39 1.96 -10.77 2.14
N PRO A 40 2.19 -11.00 0.83
CA PRO A 40 3.52 -11.30 0.32
C PRO A 40 4.48 -10.13 0.55
N VAL A 41 5.70 -10.44 0.99
CA VAL A 41 6.76 -9.41 1.17
C VAL A 41 7.26 -8.85 -0.16
N ASN A 42 7.04 -9.59 -1.27
CA ASN A 42 7.20 -9.13 -2.64
C ASN A 42 6.29 -9.95 -3.58
N SER A 43 6.02 -9.41 -4.77
CA SER A 43 5.05 -10.00 -5.70
C SER A 43 5.57 -11.22 -6.47
N SER A 44 6.90 -11.44 -6.60
CA SER A 44 7.50 -12.46 -7.46
C SER A 44 8.36 -13.51 -6.75
N GLY A 45 8.59 -13.36 -5.44
CA GLY A 45 9.54 -14.22 -4.70
C GLY A 45 8.94 -15.46 -4.05
N LEU A 46 7.61 -15.60 -4.04
CA LEU A 46 6.90 -16.61 -3.25
C LEU A 46 6.15 -17.66 -4.09
N GLU A 47 6.25 -17.59 -5.41
CA GLU A 47 5.59 -18.55 -6.31
C GLU A 47 5.86 -20.01 -5.95
N ASN A 48 7.12 -20.34 -5.63
CA ASN A 48 7.49 -21.69 -5.20
C ASN A 48 6.86 -22.09 -3.86
N ALA A 49 6.68 -21.14 -2.94
CA ALA A 49 6.03 -21.41 -1.66
C ALA A 49 4.52 -21.67 -1.85
N VAL A 50 3.89 -20.91 -2.74
CA VAL A 50 2.49 -21.14 -3.15
C VAL A 50 2.34 -22.51 -3.77
N ALA A 51 3.21 -22.88 -4.71
CA ALA A 51 3.18 -24.20 -5.36
C ALA A 51 3.29 -25.34 -4.35
N LEU A 52 4.17 -25.22 -3.35
CA LEU A 52 4.31 -26.24 -2.29
C LEU A 52 3.03 -26.37 -1.43
N ALA A 53 2.35 -25.26 -1.14
CA ALA A 53 1.09 -25.30 -0.41
C ALA A 53 -0.02 -25.97 -1.22
N VAL A 54 -0.11 -25.65 -2.51
CA VAL A 54 -1.07 -26.26 -3.46
C VAL A 54 -0.79 -27.76 -3.62
N GLU A 55 0.48 -28.19 -3.75
CA GLU A 55 0.88 -29.60 -3.79
C GLU A 55 0.49 -30.37 -2.51
N ALA A 56 0.36 -29.67 -1.40
CA ALA A 56 -0.10 -30.22 -0.11
C ALA A 56 -1.63 -30.14 0.07
N ASP A 57 -2.38 -29.80 -0.96
CA ASP A 57 -3.83 -29.57 -0.92
C ASP A 57 -4.26 -28.47 0.07
N ILE A 58 -3.39 -27.46 0.33
CA ILE A 58 -3.68 -26.33 1.20
C ILE A 58 -4.00 -25.10 0.33
N PRO A 59 -5.24 -24.58 0.37
CA PRO A 59 -5.63 -23.39 -0.39
C PRO A 59 -4.90 -22.15 0.12
N VAL A 60 -4.44 -21.32 -0.84
CA VAL A 60 -3.70 -20.10 -0.57
C VAL A 60 -4.57 -18.88 -0.92
N PHE A 61 -4.62 -17.94 0.00
CA PHE A 61 -5.27 -16.64 -0.14
C PHE A 61 -4.24 -15.54 0.03
N THR A 62 -4.40 -14.43 -0.66
CA THR A 62 -3.52 -13.27 -0.50
C THR A 62 -4.33 -12.03 -0.14
N MET A 63 -3.71 -11.12 0.60
CA MET A 63 -4.27 -9.82 0.92
C MET A 63 -3.23 -8.72 0.73
N ASP A 64 -3.66 -7.51 0.35
CA ASP A 64 -2.88 -6.31 0.10
C ASP A 64 -1.92 -6.47 -1.10
N VAL A 65 -0.90 -7.30 -0.98
CA VAL A 65 0.06 -7.60 -2.06
C VAL A 65 -0.32 -8.92 -2.74
N ARG A 66 -0.44 -8.91 -4.07
CA ARG A 66 -0.64 -10.12 -4.86
C ARG A 66 0.70 -10.79 -5.16
N THR A 67 0.73 -12.12 -5.16
CA THR A 67 1.87 -12.91 -5.64
C THR A 67 1.50 -13.71 -6.88
N GLU A 68 2.52 -14.13 -7.62
CA GLU A 68 2.36 -15.12 -8.69
C GLU A 68 2.08 -16.52 -8.09
N GLY A 69 1.45 -17.38 -8.88
CA GLY A 69 1.08 -18.74 -8.49
C GLY A 69 -0.44 -18.96 -8.39
N GLU A 70 -0.83 -20.18 -8.07
CA GLU A 70 -2.24 -20.57 -7.94
C GLU A 70 -2.79 -20.15 -6.58
N ILE A 71 -3.53 -19.06 -6.55
CA ILE A 71 -4.23 -18.56 -5.36
C ILE A 71 -5.73 -18.67 -5.54
N VAL A 72 -6.46 -18.97 -4.46
CA VAL A 72 -7.93 -19.07 -4.49
C VAL A 72 -8.56 -17.69 -4.62
N ASN A 73 -8.03 -16.72 -3.87
CA ASN A 73 -8.59 -15.37 -3.82
C ASN A 73 -7.51 -14.38 -3.41
N HIS A 74 -7.58 -13.18 -4.00
CA HIS A 74 -6.87 -12.00 -3.56
C HIS A 74 -7.86 -10.94 -3.08
N VAL A 75 -7.61 -10.36 -1.91
CA VAL A 75 -8.35 -9.22 -1.38
C VAL A 75 -7.43 -8.02 -1.30
N GLY A 76 -7.80 -6.93 -1.96
CA GLY A 76 -7.00 -5.71 -2.00
C GLY A 76 -7.82 -4.46 -2.21
N ILE A 77 -7.12 -3.35 -2.26
CA ILE A 77 -7.64 -2.07 -2.74
C ILE A 77 -7.28 -1.92 -4.23
N ASP A 78 -8.09 -1.21 -4.99
CA ASP A 78 -7.70 -0.77 -6.34
C ASP A 78 -6.55 0.26 -6.23
N ASN A 79 -5.32 -0.24 -6.22
CA ASN A 79 -4.11 0.57 -6.03
C ASN A 79 -3.89 1.57 -7.18
N TYR A 80 -4.24 1.19 -8.41
CA TYR A 80 -4.15 2.09 -9.55
C TYR A 80 -5.14 3.26 -9.42
N ALA A 81 -6.39 2.97 -9.07
CA ALA A 81 -7.38 4.01 -8.78
C ALA A 81 -6.98 4.85 -7.54
N GLY A 82 -6.28 4.25 -6.55
CA GLY A 82 -5.72 4.97 -5.41
C GLY A 82 -4.66 5.98 -5.82
N GLY A 83 -3.76 5.60 -6.73
CA GLY A 83 -2.79 6.53 -7.35
C GLY A 83 -3.47 7.67 -8.11
N GLN A 84 -4.52 7.35 -8.88
CA GLN A 84 -5.32 8.37 -9.57
C GLN A 84 -6.01 9.34 -8.60
N LEU A 85 -6.56 8.82 -7.50
CA LEU A 85 -7.19 9.64 -6.45
C LEU A 85 -6.18 10.58 -5.80
N ALA A 86 -4.96 10.11 -5.52
CA ALA A 86 -3.88 10.94 -5.01
C ALA A 86 -3.48 12.06 -6.00
N ALA A 87 -3.46 11.77 -7.29
CA ALA A 87 -3.18 12.76 -8.34
C ALA A 87 -4.29 13.82 -8.46
N ASP A 88 -5.56 13.40 -8.41
CA ASP A 88 -6.71 14.33 -8.41
C ASP A 88 -6.64 15.27 -7.19
N TYR A 89 -6.31 14.74 -6.00
CA TYR A 89 -6.16 15.53 -4.79
C TYR A 89 -4.94 16.47 -4.83
N ALA A 90 -3.80 16.01 -5.40
CA ALA A 90 -2.64 16.86 -5.64
C ALA A 90 -2.98 18.04 -6.57
N ALA A 91 -3.76 17.78 -7.61
CA ALA A 91 -4.22 18.82 -8.53
C ALA A 91 -5.13 19.84 -7.84
N GLU A 92 -6.04 19.39 -6.98
CA GLU A 92 -6.88 20.29 -6.16
C GLU A 92 -6.02 21.19 -5.28
N LEU A 93 -5.05 20.64 -4.55
CA LEU A 93 -4.16 21.39 -3.66
C LEU A 93 -3.30 22.42 -4.41
N LEU A 94 -2.85 22.09 -5.62
CA LEU A 94 -1.96 22.95 -6.41
C LEU A 94 -2.70 23.86 -7.41
N GLY A 95 -4.05 23.79 -7.48
CA GLY A 95 -4.83 24.55 -8.47
C GLY A 95 -4.53 24.11 -9.90
N GLU A 96 -4.33 22.82 -10.12
CA GLU A 96 -4.05 22.15 -11.40
C GLU A 96 -2.76 22.62 -12.11
N ALA A 97 -1.78 23.19 -11.37
CA ALA A 97 -0.53 23.64 -11.95
C ALA A 97 0.64 23.55 -10.95
N GLY A 98 1.81 23.11 -11.41
CA GLY A 98 3.02 23.06 -10.59
C GLY A 98 3.78 21.76 -10.71
N GLU A 99 4.91 21.71 -10.00
CA GLU A 99 5.80 20.56 -9.98
C GLU A 99 5.49 19.65 -8.80
N CYS A 100 5.39 18.36 -9.06
CA CYS A 100 5.30 17.32 -8.04
C CYS A 100 6.37 16.24 -8.27
N ALA A 101 6.63 15.45 -7.23
CA ALA A 101 7.56 14.33 -7.28
C ALA A 101 6.92 13.08 -6.66
N ILE A 102 7.50 11.92 -6.94
CA ILE A 102 7.06 10.63 -6.40
C ILE A 102 8.22 9.95 -5.65
N ILE A 103 7.93 9.42 -4.47
CA ILE A 103 8.79 8.46 -3.78
C ILE A 103 8.12 7.09 -3.93
N SER A 104 8.67 6.24 -4.80
CA SER A 104 8.10 4.95 -5.18
C SER A 104 8.70 3.76 -4.43
N TYR A 105 8.05 2.60 -4.60
CA TYR A 105 8.55 1.28 -4.15
C TYR A 105 8.17 0.25 -5.20
N ASP A 106 9.03 0.08 -6.21
CA ASP A 106 8.69 -0.62 -7.45
C ASP A 106 8.76 -2.15 -7.34
N GLU A 107 9.37 -2.70 -6.27
CA GLU A 107 9.51 -4.14 -6.02
C GLU A 107 8.20 -4.80 -5.57
N VAL A 108 7.18 -4.00 -5.24
CA VAL A 108 5.85 -4.44 -4.83
C VAL A 108 4.80 -3.93 -5.81
N SER A 109 4.01 -4.84 -6.37
CA SER A 109 3.05 -4.52 -7.44
C SER A 109 2.02 -3.46 -7.02
N SER A 110 1.49 -3.54 -5.79
CA SER A 110 0.55 -2.54 -5.28
C SER A 110 1.14 -1.12 -5.30
N CYS A 111 2.39 -0.96 -4.89
CA CYS A 111 3.08 0.34 -4.92
C CYS A 111 3.43 0.79 -6.35
N ALA A 112 3.76 -0.13 -7.24
CA ALA A 112 3.98 0.18 -8.65
C ALA A 112 2.68 0.67 -9.32
N ASP A 113 1.54 0.05 -9.01
CA ASP A 113 0.22 0.47 -9.50
C ASP A 113 -0.17 1.85 -8.96
N ARG A 114 0.12 2.17 -7.68
CA ARG A 114 -0.06 3.52 -7.10
C ARG A 114 0.73 4.56 -7.89
N THR A 115 1.99 4.25 -8.20
CA THR A 115 2.87 5.12 -9.01
C THR A 115 2.32 5.30 -10.42
N ALA A 116 1.94 4.23 -11.10
CA ALA A 116 1.39 4.27 -12.45
C ALA A 116 0.09 5.07 -12.50
N GLY A 117 -0.84 4.83 -11.58
CA GLY A 117 -2.10 5.57 -11.49
C GLY A 117 -1.90 7.07 -11.31
N PHE A 118 -0.94 7.48 -10.46
CA PHE A 118 -0.62 8.89 -10.26
C PHE A 118 -0.05 9.53 -11.55
N LEU A 119 0.94 8.89 -12.16
CA LEU A 119 1.59 9.37 -13.38
C LEU A 119 0.61 9.52 -14.55
N ASP A 120 -0.17 8.48 -14.80
CA ASP A 120 -1.13 8.46 -15.90
C ASP A 120 -2.22 9.52 -15.71
N ARG A 121 -2.68 9.69 -14.46
CA ARG A 121 -3.71 10.70 -14.16
C ARG A 121 -3.21 12.12 -14.34
N ILE A 122 -1.99 12.44 -13.90
CA ILE A 122 -1.36 13.75 -14.15
C ILE A 122 -1.23 13.99 -15.65
N ALA A 123 -0.70 13.01 -16.39
CA ALA A 123 -0.49 13.15 -17.84
C ALA A 123 -1.81 13.30 -18.62
N GLU A 124 -2.88 12.61 -18.20
CA GLU A 124 -4.16 12.62 -18.89
C GLU A 124 -4.96 13.91 -18.65
N LYS A 125 -5.00 14.39 -17.39
CA LYS A 125 -5.95 15.44 -16.98
C LYS A 125 -5.34 16.78 -16.64
N TYR A 126 -4.08 16.83 -16.23
CA TYR A 126 -3.50 18.04 -15.64
C TYR A 126 -2.28 18.55 -16.43
N PRO A 127 -2.50 19.11 -17.65
CA PRO A 127 -1.41 19.46 -18.58
C PRO A 127 -0.46 20.55 -18.06
N ASN A 128 -0.84 21.29 -17.00
CA ASN A 128 0.03 22.29 -16.38
C ASN A 128 0.73 21.79 -15.12
N MET A 129 0.53 20.52 -14.77
CA MET A 129 1.30 19.83 -13.73
C MET A 129 2.37 18.95 -14.35
N SER A 130 3.47 18.75 -13.64
CA SER A 130 4.56 17.87 -14.08
C SER A 130 5.11 17.06 -12.92
N VAL A 131 5.34 15.77 -13.15
CA VAL A 131 6.13 14.94 -12.24
C VAL A 131 7.60 15.08 -12.64
N VAL A 132 8.35 15.88 -11.86
CA VAL A 132 9.73 16.26 -12.20
C VAL A 132 10.79 15.25 -11.71
N ASP A 133 10.44 14.43 -10.72
CA ASP A 133 11.31 13.36 -10.18
C ASP A 133 10.46 12.19 -9.69
N ASN A 134 10.98 10.96 -9.86
CA ASN A 134 10.40 9.72 -9.34
C ASN A 134 11.54 8.80 -8.92
N GLN A 135 11.67 8.53 -7.62
CA GLN A 135 12.77 7.72 -7.09
C GLN A 135 12.27 6.60 -6.17
N ASN A 136 12.85 5.41 -6.36
CA ASN A 136 12.52 4.21 -5.62
C ASN A 136 13.25 4.17 -4.27
N CYS A 137 12.49 4.17 -3.18
CA CYS A 137 13.02 4.04 -1.82
C CYS A 137 13.26 2.59 -1.37
N SER A 138 12.88 1.59 -2.18
CA SER A 138 13.02 0.15 -1.88
C SER A 138 12.44 -0.24 -0.52
N GLY A 139 11.27 0.32 -0.17
CA GLY A 139 10.57 0.03 1.07
C GLY A 139 11.23 0.59 2.35
N ASN A 140 12.18 1.53 2.23
CA ASN A 140 12.94 2.03 3.36
C ASN A 140 12.65 3.52 3.62
N ALA A 141 12.10 3.84 4.80
CA ALA A 141 11.73 5.21 5.18
C ALA A 141 12.94 6.15 5.33
N GLU A 142 14.10 5.66 5.81
CA GLU A 142 15.32 6.47 5.91
C GLU A 142 15.85 6.82 4.50
N LYS A 143 15.79 5.85 3.56
CA LYS A 143 16.12 6.10 2.16
C LYS A 143 15.14 7.10 1.53
N ALA A 144 13.84 7.03 1.86
CA ALA A 144 12.86 8.00 1.41
C ALA A 144 13.19 9.42 1.90
N ALA A 145 13.60 9.57 3.16
CA ALA A 145 14.05 10.86 3.70
C ALA A 145 15.28 11.40 2.95
N ASN A 146 16.27 10.56 2.65
CA ASN A 146 17.47 10.96 1.89
C ASN A 146 17.13 11.34 0.44
N ILE A 147 16.23 10.56 -0.21
CA ILE A 147 15.70 10.88 -1.55
C ILE A 147 15.04 12.26 -1.55
N MET A 148 14.23 12.56 -0.53
CA MET A 148 13.56 13.86 -0.45
C MET A 148 14.55 15.03 -0.32
N GLN A 149 15.65 14.86 0.43
CA GLN A 149 16.72 15.88 0.48
C GLN A 149 17.32 16.13 -0.91
N ASP A 150 17.58 15.08 -1.68
CA ASP A 150 18.09 15.20 -3.03
C ASP A 150 17.05 15.86 -3.98
N MET A 151 15.77 15.54 -3.85
CA MET A 151 14.69 16.13 -4.64
C MET A 151 14.55 17.63 -4.39
N ILE A 152 14.64 18.08 -3.13
CA ILE A 152 14.62 19.50 -2.75
C ILE A 152 15.77 20.26 -3.42
N LEU A 153 16.97 19.68 -3.41
CA LEU A 153 18.13 20.34 -4.00
C LEU A 153 18.09 20.43 -5.53
N LYS A 154 17.50 19.42 -6.18
CA LYS A 154 17.40 19.33 -7.65
C LYS A 154 16.26 20.15 -8.24
N ASN A 155 15.15 20.25 -7.50
CA ASN A 155 13.89 20.79 -8.00
C ASN A 155 13.42 21.96 -7.11
N PRO A 156 13.98 23.17 -7.29
CA PRO A 156 13.70 24.32 -6.42
C PRO A 156 12.23 24.82 -6.51
N ASP A 157 11.51 24.44 -7.57
CA ASP A 157 10.09 24.79 -7.78
C ASP A 157 9.11 23.69 -7.36
N LEU A 158 9.62 22.59 -6.74
CA LEU A 158 8.82 21.46 -6.25
C LEU A 158 7.79 21.93 -5.21
N LYS A 159 6.52 21.57 -5.39
CA LYS A 159 5.40 22.00 -4.54
C LYS A 159 4.76 20.87 -3.77
N LEU A 160 4.88 19.62 -4.27
CA LEU A 160 4.22 18.48 -3.65
C LEU A 160 5.01 17.20 -3.90
N VAL A 161 5.07 16.32 -2.89
CA VAL A 161 5.54 14.95 -3.03
C VAL A 161 4.41 13.98 -2.69
N PHE A 162 4.20 13.01 -3.58
CA PHE A 162 3.41 11.82 -3.31
C PHE A 162 4.35 10.65 -2.98
N ALA A 163 4.21 10.07 -1.81
CA ALA A 163 4.89 8.84 -1.45
C ALA A 163 3.89 7.68 -1.43
N VAL A 164 4.25 6.56 -2.04
CA VAL A 164 3.36 5.42 -2.24
C VAL A 164 3.05 4.62 -0.97
N GLY A 165 3.51 5.08 0.19
CA GLY A 165 3.23 4.55 1.52
C GLY A 165 3.52 5.57 2.61
N ASP A 166 2.73 5.57 3.67
CA ASP A 166 2.85 6.52 4.78
C ASP A 166 4.22 6.53 5.47
N PRO A 167 4.91 5.39 5.68
CA PRO A 167 6.26 5.41 6.25
C PRO A 167 7.25 6.24 5.42
N PHE A 168 7.09 6.22 4.09
CA PHE A 168 7.93 6.98 3.16
C PHE A 168 7.56 8.45 3.12
N ALA A 169 6.24 8.74 3.18
CA ALA A 169 5.69 10.08 3.28
C ALA A 169 6.14 10.80 4.56
N LEU A 170 6.12 10.09 5.69
CA LEU A 170 6.62 10.61 6.98
C LEU A 170 8.13 10.85 6.95
N GLY A 171 8.90 9.97 6.28
CA GLY A 171 10.32 10.19 6.03
C GLY A 171 10.58 11.44 5.20
N ALA A 172 9.82 11.66 4.14
CA ALA A 172 9.88 12.86 3.31
C ALA A 172 9.52 14.11 4.11
N LEU A 173 8.45 14.07 4.90
CA LEU A 173 8.01 15.18 5.77
C LEU A 173 9.12 15.64 6.72
N GLN A 174 9.87 14.70 7.32
CA GLN A 174 10.99 15.04 8.19
C GLN A 174 12.06 15.86 7.45
N SER A 175 12.41 15.47 6.22
CA SER A 175 13.41 16.17 5.41
C SER A 175 12.93 17.55 4.97
N ILE A 176 11.68 17.68 4.55
CA ILE A 176 11.05 18.93 4.16
C ILE A 176 11.05 19.92 5.36
N THR A 177 10.63 19.42 6.53
CA THR A 177 10.61 20.22 7.76
C THR A 177 12.00 20.69 8.19
N ALA A 178 13.00 19.79 8.10
CA ALA A 178 14.40 20.11 8.42
C ALA A 178 15.00 21.15 7.46
N ALA A 179 14.62 21.10 6.17
CA ALA A 179 15.03 22.07 5.16
C ALA A 179 14.27 23.40 5.24
N GLN A 180 13.18 23.45 6.02
CA GLN A 180 12.28 24.61 6.13
C GLN A 180 11.62 24.98 4.78
N GLU A 181 11.32 23.98 3.95
CA GLU A 181 10.63 24.13 2.68
C GLU A 181 9.11 24.01 2.83
N ASP A 182 8.37 24.60 1.88
CA ASP A 182 6.90 24.58 1.83
C ASP A 182 6.44 23.61 0.73
N ILE A 183 6.74 22.32 0.93
CA ILE A 183 6.39 21.24 0.01
C ILE A 183 5.31 20.38 0.67
N LEU A 184 4.16 20.24 0.02
CA LEU A 184 3.06 19.44 0.52
C LEU A 184 3.36 17.93 0.39
N VAL A 185 2.81 17.14 1.30
CA VAL A 185 3.03 15.69 1.35
C VAL A 185 1.70 14.96 1.24
N LEU A 186 1.64 14.00 0.34
CA LEU A 186 0.58 13.00 0.25
C LEU A 186 1.16 11.61 0.52
N GLY A 187 0.42 10.80 1.28
CA GLY A 187 0.76 9.42 1.61
C GLY A 187 -0.23 8.41 1.05
N PHE A 188 -0.03 7.17 1.45
CA PHE A 188 -0.92 6.04 1.20
C PHE A 188 -0.84 5.11 2.42
N ASP A 189 -1.91 4.41 2.77
CA ASP A 189 -2.17 3.39 3.79
C ASP A 189 -3.15 3.87 4.88
N GLY A 190 -3.19 5.16 5.24
CA GLY A 190 -4.04 5.68 6.31
C GLY A 190 -3.54 5.34 7.72
N SER A 191 -2.21 5.28 7.90
CA SER A 191 -1.62 4.97 9.20
C SER A 191 -1.99 5.97 10.29
N ALA A 192 -1.98 5.53 11.54
CA ALA A 192 -2.31 6.40 12.67
C ALA A 192 -1.37 7.61 12.78
N GLU A 193 -0.10 7.44 12.43
CA GLU A 193 0.92 8.48 12.41
C GLU A 193 0.64 9.50 11.31
N ALA A 194 0.30 9.08 10.09
CA ALA A 194 -0.07 9.97 8.99
C ALA A 194 -1.35 10.75 9.31
N VAL A 195 -2.36 10.08 9.87
CA VAL A 195 -3.61 10.72 10.30
C VAL A 195 -3.34 11.76 11.40
N ALA A 196 -2.40 11.51 12.30
CA ALA A 196 -2.01 12.50 13.31
C ALA A 196 -1.38 13.76 12.69
N GLU A 197 -0.53 13.60 11.67
CA GLU A 197 0.07 14.73 10.93
C GLU A 197 -0.99 15.50 10.12
N ILE A 198 -1.97 14.80 9.50
CA ILE A 198 -3.10 15.46 8.82
C ILE A 198 -3.90 16.32 9.81
N LYS A 199 -4.20 15.79 11.00
CA LYS A 199 -4.92 16.52 12.08
C LYS A 199 -4.14 17.72 12.62
N ALA A 200 -2.81 17.70 12.54
CA ALA A 200 -1.98 18.84 12.91
C ALA A 200 -2.04 19.98 11.86
N ASP A 201 -2.70 19.76 10.73
CA ASP A 201 -2.89 20.73 9.62
C ASP A 201 -1.58 21.37 9.13
N GLY A 202 -0.52 20.56 9.10
CA GLY A 202 0.81 20.94 8.59
C GLY A 202 0.96 20.71 7.09
N LEU A 203 2.15 20.28 6.69
CA LEU A 203 2.48 19.98 5.29
C LEU A 203 1.95 18.63 4.81
N PHE A 204 1.68 17.69 5.71
CA PHE A 204 1.06 16.39 5.37
C PHE A 204 -0.45 16.59 5.21
N LYS A 205 -0.93 16.57 3.96
CA LYS A 205 -2.30 17.00 3.64
C LYS A 205 -3.31 15.87 3.59
N ALA A 206 -2.90 14.70 3.10
CA ALA A 206 -3.81 13.57 2.97
C ALA A 206 -3.06 12.25 2.80
N THR A 207 -3.78 11.16 3.03
CA THR A 207 -3.35 9.80 2.72
C THR A 207 -4.50 9.01 2.10
N VAL A 208 -4.20 8.14 1.14
CA VAL A 208 -5.20 7.19 0.62
C VAL A 208 -5.31 6.03 1.61
N TRP A 209 -6.52 5.71 2.03
CA TRP A 209 -6.78 4.69 3.05
C TRP A 209 -7.03 3.32 2.44
N ASP A 210 -6.30 2.32 2.90
CA ASP A 210 -6.42 0.92 2.46
C ASP A 210 -7.13 0.01 3.47
N ASN A 211 -7.54 0.51 4.63
CA ASN A 211 -8.30 -0.20 5.67
C ASN A 211 -7.86 -1.66 5.93
N PRO A 212 -6.72 -1.88 6.60
CA PRO A 212 -6.19 -3.23 6.83
C PRO A 212 -7.11 -4.12 7.68
N THR A 213 -7.98 -3.53 8.51
CA THR A 213 -8.98 -4.28 9.28
C THR A 213 -10.01 -4.91 8.34
N MET A 214 -10.53 -4.16 7.39
CA MET A 214 -11.49 -4.65 6.39
C MET A 214 -10.85 -5.72 5.48
N LEU A 215 -9.59 -5.54 5.08
CA LEU A 215 -8.83 -6.56 4.33
C LEU A 215 -8.82 -7.90 5.06
N GLY A 216 -8.43 -7.90 6.33
CA GLY A 216 -8.40 -9.12 7.14
C GLY A 216 -9.78 -9.74 7.33
N GLU A 217 -10.83 -8.95 7.51
CA GLU A 217 -12.21 -9.44 7.66
C GLU A 217 -12.72 -10.10 6.38
N LEU A 218 -12.59 -9.43 5.25
CA LEU A 218 -12.97 -9.94 3.93
C LEU A 218 -12.22 -11.22 3.57
N CYS A 219 -10.92 -11.30 3.89
CA CYS A 219 -10.13 -12.49 3.65
C CYS A 219 -10.68 -13.70 4.45
N LEU A 220 -11.01 -13.50 5.72
CA LEU A 220 -11.60 -14.56 6.55
C LEU A 220 -13.01 -14.95 6.11
N GLU A 221 -13.82 -14.00 5.62
CA GLU A 221 -15.14 -14.27 5.04
C GLU A 221 -15.00 -15.13 3.76
N ASN A 222 -14.05 -14.81 2.87
CA ASN A 222 -13.80 -15.58 1.66
C ASN A 222 -13.29 -17.00 1.97
N ILE A 223 -12.47 -17.18 3.00
CA ILE A 223 -12.05 -18.50 3.47
C ILE A 223 -13.26 -19.29 3.97
N ALA A 224 -14.14 -18.68 4.75
CA ALA A 224 -15.36 -19.34 5.24
C ALA A 224 -16.27 -19.76 4.07
N ALA A 225 -16.48 -18.90 3.08
CA ALA A 225 -17.23 -19.20 1.88
C ALA A 225 -16.62 -20.35 1.07
N TYR A 226 -15.29 -20.35 0.90
CA TYR A 226 -14.58 -21.43 0.22
C TYR A 226 -14.81 -22.78 0.88
N PHE A 227 -14.68 -22.89 2.21
CA PHE A 227 -14.92 -24.14 2.93
C PHE A 227 -16.40 -24.53 3.01
N ALA A 228 -17.32 -23.57 2.84
CA ALA A 228 -18.75 -23.85 2.68
C ALA A 228 -19.09 -24.39 1.27
N GLY A 229 -18.13 -24.38 0.32
CA GLY A 229 -18.34 -24.76 -1.08
C GLY A 229 -19.06 -23.68 -1.88
N GLU A 230 -19.02 -22.44 -1.43
CA GLU A 230 -19.55 -21.28 -2.13
C GLU A 230 -18.53 -20.77 -3.17
N GLU A 231 -19.02 -20.04 -4.18
CA GLU A 231 -18.14 -19.41 -5.17
C GLU A 231 -17.41 -18.22 -4.55
N VAL A 232 -16.08 -18.22 -4.63
CA VAL A 232 -15.21 -17.12 -4.18
C VAL A 232 -14.57 -16.47 -5.41
N PRO A 233 -14.68 -15.15 -5.59
CA PRO A 233 -14.03 -14.48 -6.72
C PRO A 233 -12.51 -14.56 -6.60
N GLU A 234 -11.79 -14.77 -7.71
CA GLU A 234 -10.34 -14.78 -7.71
C GLU A 234 -9.74 -13.45 -7.24
N LEU A 235 -10.40 -12.33 -7.59
CA LEU A 235 -9.99 -10.97 -7.24
C LEU A 235 -11.16 -10.23 -6.60
N TYR A 236 -10.92 -9.67 -5.43
CA TYR A 236 -11.82 -8.74 -4.74
C TYR A 236 -11.06 -7.46 -4.41
N GLU A 237 -11.37 -6.40 -5.15
CA GLU A 237 -10.82 -5.06 -4.91
C GLU A 237 -11.92 -4.10 -4.52
N TYR A 238 -11.67 -3.31 -3.48
CA TYR A 238 -12.57 -2.24 -3.06
C TYR A 238 -12.01 -0.87 -3.45
N PRO A 239 -12.89 0.14 -3.64
CA PRO A 239 -12.46 1.45 -4.09
C PRO A 239 -11.63 2.17 -3.02
N PRO A 240 -10.59 2.92 -3.42
CA PRO A 240 -9.81 3.74 -2.51
C PRO A 240 -10.63 4.91 -1.95
N ARG A 241 -10.26 5.38 -0.75
CA ARG A 241 -10.82 6.58 -0.12
C ARG A 241 -9.69 7.50 0.34
N MET A 242 -9.84 8.81 0.13
CA MET A 242 -8.93 9.80 0.68
C MET A 242 -9.28 10.10 2.15
N ILE A 243 -8.25 10.16 3.01
CA ILE A 243 -8.30 10.75 4.34
C ILE A 243 -7.58 12.09 4.28
N ASP A 244 -8.28 13.14 4.65
CA ASP A 244 -7.79 14.51 4.78
C ASP A 244 -8.30 15.17 6.06
N ILE A 245 -8.03 16.44 6.25
CA ILE A 245 -8.43 17.19 7.45
C ILE A 245 -9.96 17.20 7.67
N THR A 246 -10.76 17.01 6.64
CA THR A 246 -12.22 17.07 6.73
C THR A 246 -12.84 15.79 7.30
N ASN A 247 -12.14 14.65 7.20
CA ASN A 247 -12.64 13.34 7.60
C ASN A 247 -11.65 12.51 8.46
N ALA A 248 -10.51 13.07 8.83
CA ALA A 248 -9.48 12.38 9.61
C ALA A 248 -9.95 11.83 10.97
N ASP A 249 -11.01 12.41 11.55
CA ASP A 249 -11.62 11.90 12.80
C ASP A 249 -12.42 10.62 12.61
N GLU A 250 -12.85 10.30 11.38
CA GLU A 250 -13.64 9.11 11.05
C GLU A 250 -12.76 7.88 10.76
N SER A 251 -11.46 8.05 10.56
CA SER A 251 -10.50 7.00 10.20
C SER A 251 -10.10 6.08 11.37
N SER A 252 -10.62 6.33 12.56
CA SER A 252 -10.30 5.59 13.80
C SER A 252 -11.28 4.43 14.11
N ASN A 253 -12.19 4.10 13.17
CA ASN A 253 -13.21 3.03 13.37
C ASN A 253 -13.08 1.95 12.33
#